data_2971e97a0cc955eebae2298148c4be1c
#
_entry.id   2971e97a0cc955eebae2298148c4be1c
#
_cell.length_a   1.000
_cell.length_b   1.000
_cell.length_c   1.000
_cell.angle_alpha   90.00
_cell.angle_beta   90.00
_cell.angle_gamma   90.00
#
_symmetry.space_group_name_H-M   'P 1'
#
loop_
_entity.id
_entity.type
_entity.pdbx_description
1 polymer ?
#
loop_
_entity_poly.entity_id
_entity_poly.type
_entity_poly.pdbx_seq_one_letter_code
_entity_poly.pdbx_strand_id
1 'polypeptide(L)'
;MKATDGKGVNLVVNNVGGSVFAECIRSLGYEGRLATVGHMDRQLSATIDLEALHRNRLTVFGVSNRFRTAGQRAETVRAFVRDIVPHFEAGKIHPIVDQVFDFGDLGAAIKFMESDGQVGKIVVRI
;
A
#
# COMPACT_ATOMS: atom_id res chain seq x y z
N MET A 1 14.86 9.62 6.46
CA MET A 1 15.27 9.53 7.87
C MET A 1 15.18 10.84 8.66
N LYS A 2 15.15 12.03 8.00
CA LYS A 2 14.94 13.32 8.72
C LYS A 2 13.59 13.38 9.46
N ALA A 3 12.52 12.84 8.89
CA ALA A 3 11.17 12.87 9.49
C ALA A 3 11.00 11.99 10.75
N THR A 4 11.98 11.17 11.09
CA THR A 4 11.92 10.24 12.23
C THR A 4 13.12 10.39 13.15
N ASP A 5 13.85 11.51 13.05
CA ASP A 5 15.09 11.78 13.80
C ASP A 5 16.08 10.61 13.77
N GLY A 6 16.19 9.95 12.62
CA GLY A 6 17.06 8.80 12.41
C GLY A 6 16.54 7.46 12.95
N LYS A 7 15.41 7.43 13.64
CA LYS A 7 14.88 6.21 14.28
C LYS A 7 14.27 5.20 13.28
N GLY A 8 13.97 5.65 12.05
CA GLY A 8 13.25 4.85 11.06
C GLY A 8 11.75 4.79 11.35
N VAL A 9 11.01 4.03 10.54
CA VAL A 9 9.55 3.86 10.66
C VAL A 9 9.20 2.49 11.24
N ASN A 10 8.05 2.38 11.87
CA ASN A 10 7.58 1.13 12.48
C ASN A 10 6.95 0.17 11.46
N LEU A 11 6.38 0.73 10.38
CA LEU A 11 5.73 -0.04 9.33
C LEU A 11 6.01 0.58 7.96
N VAL A 12 6.37 -0.28 7.01
CA VAL A 12 6.41 0.02 5.59
C VAL A 12 5.40 -0.86 4.87
N VAL A 13 4.63 -0.27 3.98
CA VAL A 13 3.71 -0.98 3.07
C VAL A 13 4.26 -0.86 1.65
N ASN A 14 4.75 -1.96 1.10
CA ASN A 14 5.30 -2.03 -0.25
C ASN A 14 4.28 -2.66 -1.21
N ASN A 15 3.72 -1.84 -2.08
CA ASN A 15 2.88 -2.26 -3.21
C ASN A 15 3.58 -2.09 -4.57
N VAL A 16 4.79 -1.55 -4.59
CA VAL A 16 5.58 -1.34 -5.80
C VAL A 16 6.24 -2.62 -6.25
N GLY A 17 7.03 -3.26 -5.39
CA GLY A 17 7.68 -4.53 -5.69
C GLY A 17 9.16 -4.57 -5.31
N GLY A 18 9.93 -5.35 -6.06
CA GLY A 18 11.34 -5.62 -5.78
C GLY A 18 12.27 -4.43 -5.94
N SER A 19 11.96 -3.51 -6.86
CA SER A 19 12.81 -2.35 -7.15
C SER A 19 13.05 -1.43 -5.95
N VAL A 20 12.06 -1.30 -5.06
CA VAL A 20 12.14 -0.45 -3.85
C VAL A 20 12.39 -1.25 -2.57
N PHE A 21 12.49 -2.58 -2.65
CA PHE A 21 12.51 -3.44 -1.47
C PHE A 21 13.67 -3.13 -0.52
N ALA A 22 14.87 -2.92 -1.05
CA ALA A 22 16.06 -2.60 -0.25
C ALA A 22 15.89 -1.25 0.50
N GLU A 23 15.27 -0.25 -0.15
CA GLU A 23 14.96 1.03 0.51
C GLU A 23 13.91 0.87 1.60
N CYS A 24 12.92 0.01 1.37
CA CYS A 24 11.91 -0.32 2.37
C CYS A 24 12.58 -0.90 3.63
N ILE A 25 13.52 -1.84 3.49
CA ILE A 25 14.28 -2.41 4.61
C ILE A 25 15.10 -1.32 5.32
N ARG A 26 15.83 -0.47 4.56
CA ARG A 26 16.64 0.61 5.15
C ARG A 26 15.86 1.67 5.91
N SER A 27 14.59 1.87 5.54
CA SER A 27 13.72 2.86 6.19
C SER A 27 13.14 2.39 7.53
N LEU A 28 13.18 1.08 7.82
CA LEU A 28 12.65 0.52 9.05
C LEU A 28 13.55 0.84 10.27
N GLY A 29 12.89 1.11 11.37
CA GLY A 29 13.52 1.20 12.69
C GLY A 29 13.60 -0.16 13.37
N TYR A 30 14.08 -0.17 14.62
CA TYR A 30 14.14 -1.38 15.45
C TYR A 30 12.74 -1.99 15.63
N GLU A 31 12.63 -3.30 15.46
CA GLU A 31 11.38 -4.07 15.44
C GLU A 31 10.37 -3.62 14.36
N GLY A 32 10.87 -2.95 13.33
CA GLY A 32 10.07 -2.48 12.21
C GLY A 32 9.52 -3.63 11.36
N ARG A 33 8.41 -3.38 10.68
CA ARG A 33 7.65 -4.37 9.90
C ARG A 33 7.53 -3.94 8.45
N LEU A 34 7.80 -4.84 7.51
CA LEU A 34 7.58 -4.64 6.08
C LEU A 34 6.45 -5.54 5.60
N ALA A 35 5.35 -4.94 5.16
CA ALA A 35 4.26 -5.63 4.48
C ALA A 35 4.46 -5.56 2.96
N THR A 36 4.68 -6.70 2.30
CA THR A 36 4.70 -6.80 0.83
C THR A 36 3.29 -7.08 0.35
N VAL A 37 2.67 -6.08 -0.28
CA VAL A 37 1.25 -6.09 -0.67
C VAL A 37 1.08 -6.33 -2.18
N GLY A 38 2.05 -5.87 -2.98
CA GLY A 38 2.01 -5.97 -4.44
C GLY A 38 3.39 -5.91 -5.09
N HIS A 39 3.38 -6.01 -6.40
CA HIS A 39 4.57 -5.98 -7.26
C HIS A 39 4.24 -5.31 -8.60
N MET A 40 3.83 -4.05 -8.55
CA MET A 40 3.44 -3.25 -9.73
C MET A 40 4.58 -3.10 -10.73
N ASP A 41 5.84 -3.06 -10.24
CA ASP A 41 7.06 -3.01 -11.06
C ASP A 41 7.41 -4.33 -11.75
N ARG A 42 6.64 -5.41 -11.50
CA ARG A 42 6.86 -6.78 -11.99
C ARG A 42 8.20 -7.39 -11.57
N GLN A 43 8.95 -6.75 -10.69
CA GLN A 43 10.17 -7.31 -10.12
C GLN A 43 9.83 -8.18 -8.90
N LEU A 44 9.84 -9.50 -9.14
CA LEU A 44 9.38 -10.50 -8.15
C LEU A 44 10.49 -10.95 -7.19
N SER A 45 11.72 -10.53 -7.42
CA SER A 45 12.88 -10.89 -6.60
C SER A 45 13.60 -9.65 -6.11
N ALA A 46 14.10 -9.72 -4.89
CA ALA A 46 14.90 -8.65 -4.29
C ALA A 46 15.95 -9.23 -3.35
N THR A 47 17.06 -8.50 -3.18
CA THR A 47 18.07 -8.84 -2.18
C THR A 47 17.69 -8.25 -0.83
N ILE A 48 17.84 -9.03 0.22
CA ILE A 48 17.65 -8.59 1.60
C ILE A 48 19.01 -8.50 2.33
N ASP A 49 19.17 -7.43 3.09
CA ASP A 49 20.27 -7.30 4.04
C ASP A 49 19.94 -8.11 5.30
N LEU A 50 20.56 -9.29 5.43
CA LEU A 50 20.32 -10.21 6.55
C LEU A 50 20.90 -9.67 7.87
N GLU A 51 21.96 -8.88 7.84
CA GLU A 51 22.49 -8.23 9.04
C GLU A 51 21.48 -7.20 9.58
N ALA A 52 20.95 -6.35 8.70
CA ALA A 52 19.91 -5.39 9.08
C ALA A 52 18.67 -6.08 9.62
N LEU A 53 18.21 -7.15 8.94
CA LEU A 53 17.05 -7.95 9.37
C LEU A 53 17.25 -8.51 10.79
N HIS A 54 18.39 -9.15 11.03
CA HIS A 54 18.72 -9.78 12.30
C HIS A 54 18.94 -8.75 13.43
N ARG A 55 19.85 -7.79 13.20
CA ARG A 55 20.23 -6.79 14.21
C ARG A 55 19.05 -5.93 14.67
N ASN A 56 18.23 -5.52 13.74
CA ASN A 56 17.08 -4.64 14.03
C ASN A 56 15.80 -5.44 14.32
N ARG A 57 15.84 -6.78 14.39
CA ARG A 57 14.68 -7.65 14.67
C ARG A 57 13.50 -7.37 13.74
N LEU A 58 13.78 -7.15 12.45
CA LEU A 58 12.75 -6.79 11.49
C LEU A 58 11.82 -7.96 11.18
N THR A 59 10.57 -7.64 10.87
CA THR A 59 9.58 -8.60 10.37
C THR A 59 9.24 -8.28 8.92
N VAL A 60 9.39 -9.27 8.03
CA VAL A 60 8.96 -9.17 6.62
C VAL A 60 7.83 -10.18 6.40
N PHE A 61 6.70 -9.75 5.85
CA PHE A 61 5.56 -10.62 5.62
C PHE A 61 4.79 -10.23 4.35
N GLY A 62 4.17 -11.23 3.72
CA GLY A 62 3.33 -11.06 2.54
C GLY A 62 1.88 -10.78 2.92
N VAL A 63 1.22 -9.93 2.11
CA VAL A 63 -0.22 -9.64 2.21
C VAL A 63 -0.85 -9.92 0.85
N SER A 64 -1.68 -10.95 0.76
CA SER A 64 -2.39 -11.31 -0.46
C SER A 64 -3.84 -11.66 -0.17
N ASN A 65 -4.73 -11.19 -1.03
CA ASN A 65 -6.15 -11.55 -0.97
C ASN A 65 -6.51 -12.75 -1.84
N ARG A 66 -5.57 -13.21 -2.71
CA ARG A 66 -5.85 -14.21 -3.74
C ARG A 66 -6.34 -15.55 -3.18
N PHE A 67 -5.71 -16.03 -2.12
CA PHE A 67 -6.01 -17.34 -1.51
C PHE A 67 -6.82 -17.26 -0.23
N ARG A 68 -7.37 -16.09 0.10
CA ARG A 68 -8.21 -15.94 1.29
C ARG A 68 -9.55 -16.62 1.10
N THR A 69 -9.98 -17.33 2.14
CA THR A 69 -11.32 -17.93 2.19
C THR A 69 -12.40 -16.84 2.30
N ALA A 70 -13.64 -17.20 2.01
CA ALA A 70 -14.78 -16.29 2.20
C ALA A 70 -14.90 -15.80 3.65
N GLY A 71 -14.66 -16.70 4.63
CA GLY A 71 -14.66 -16.36 6.06
C GLY A 71 -13.61 -15.32 6.43
N GLN A 72 -12.37 -15.49 5.95
CA GLN A 72 -11.29 -14.52 6.18
C GLN A 72 -11.57 -13.15 5.53
N ARG A 73 -12.18 -13.14 4.34
CA ARG A 73 -12.61 -11.89 3.70
C ARG A 73 -13.70 -11.20 4.51
N ALA A 74 -14.71 -11.95 4.94
CA ALA A 74 -15.82 -11.42 5.74
C ALA A 74 -15.31 -10.84 7.09
N GLU A 75 -14.34 -11.48 7.72
CA GLU A 75 -13.71 -10.96 8.95
C GLU A 75 -13.02 -9.62 8.72
N THR A 76 -12.24 -9.52 7.63
CA THR A 76 -11.60 -8.25 7.26
C THR A 76 -12.61 -7.14 7.00
N VAL A 77 -13.72 -7.45 6.29
CA VAL A 77 -14.79 -6.47 6.03
C VAL A 77 -15.44 -6.03 7.34
N ARG A 78 -15.74 -6.96 8.24
CA ARG A 78 -16.30 -6.61 9.56
C ARG A 78 -15.36 -5.71 10.36
N ALA A 79 -14.06 -6.03 10.38
CA ALA A 79 -13.07 -5.20 11.05
C ALA A 79 -12.96 -3.79 10.41
N PHE A 80 -12.97 -3.72 9.08
CA PHE A 80 -12.96 -2.45 8.36
C PHE A 80 -14.19 -1.59 8.68
N VAL A 81 -15.38 -2.20 8.67
CA VAL A 81 -16.64 -1.49 9.00
C VAL A 81 -16.60 -0.97 10.43
N ARG A 82 -16.12 -1.78 11.38
CA ARG A 82 -16.04 -1.39 12.79
C ARG A 82 -15.01 -0.29 13.04
N ASP A 83 -13.81 -0.43 12.45
CA ASP A 83 -12.64 0.36 12.87
C ASP A 83 -12.36 1.55 11.93
N ILE A 84 -12.80 1.50 10.68
CA ILE A 84 -12.43 2.47 9.64
C ILE A 84 -13.61 3.31 9.16
N VAL A 85 -14.78 2.69 8.92
CA VAL A 85 -15.95 3.40 8.39
C VAL A 85 -16.35 4.60 9.26
N PRO A 86 -16.35 4.54 10.62
CA PRO A 86 -16.67 5.71 11.44
C PRO A 86 -15.75 6.91 11.21
N HIS A 87 -14.52 6.69 10.75
CA HIS A 87 -13.60 7.78 10.43
C HIS A 87 -13.94 8.47 9.10
N PHE A 88 -14.50 7.73 8.13
CA PHE A 88 -15.06 8.33 6.92
C PHE A 88 -16.30 9.17 7.26
N GLU A 89 -17.22 8.63 8.06
CA GLU A 89 -18.43 9.34 8.49
C GLU A 89 -18.11 10.61 9.28
N ALA A 90 -17.08 10.56 10.11
CA ALA A 90 -16.59 11.72 10.86
C ALA A 90 -15.75 12.70 10.02
N GLY A 91 -15.57 12.45 8.72
CA GLY A 91 -14.77 13.30 7.84
C GLY A 91 -13.27 13.32 8.18
N LYS A 92 -12.74 12.31 8.89
CA LYS A 92 -11.31 12.21 9.22
C LYS A 92 -10.50 11.54 8.12
N ILE A 93 -11.15 10.75 7.28
CA ILE A 93 -10.55 10.08 6.12
C ILE A 93 -11.31 10.54 4.88
N HIS A 94 -10.60 11.11 3.92
CA HIS A 94 -11.13 11.51 2.63
C HIS A 94 -10.36 10.83 1.50
N PRO A 95 -11.04 10.17 0.55
CA PRO A 95 -10.39 9.72 -0.67
C PRO A 95 -9.99 10.96 -1.50
N ILE A 96 -8.76 11.00 -1.95
CA ILE A 96 -8.34 12.01 -2.92
C ILE A 96 -8.87 11.57 -4.28
N VAL A 97 -9.79 12.35 -4.86
CA VAL A 97 -10.27 12.17 -6.22
C VAL A 97 -9.57 13.20 -7.09
N ASP A 98 -8.77 12.74 -8.04
CA ASP A 98 -8.00 13.60 -8.94
C ASP A 98 -8.87 14.07 -10.12
N GLN A 99 -9.48 13.10 -10.84
CA GLN A 99 -10.38 13.40 -11.95
C GLN A 99 -11.63 12.54 -11.95
N VAL A 100 -12.71 13.11 -12.48
CA VAL A 100 -13.98 12.41 -12.71
C VAL A 100 -14.28 12.45 -14.22
N PHE A 101 -14.51 11.27 -14.80
CA PHE A 101 -14.90 11.12 -16.19
C PHE A 101 -16.34 10.63 -16.27
N ASP A 102 -17.06 10.97 -17.32
CA ASP A 102 -18.32 10.30 -17.63
C ASP A 102 -18.05 8.93 -18.29
N PHE A 103 -18.99 8.01 -18.19
CA PHE A 103 -18.81 6.64 -18.73
C PHE A 103 -18.52 6.64 -20.24
N GLY A 104 -19.08 7.60 -20.98
CA GLY A 104 -18.77 7.78 -22.40
C GLY A 104 -17.28 8.07 -22.70
N ASP A 105 -16.57 8.60 -21.73
CA ASP A 105 -15.14 8.97 -21.82
C ASP A 105 -14.20 7.94 -21.17
N LEU A 106 -14.66 6.69 -20.96
CA LEU A 106 -13.91 5.62 -20.33
C LEU A 106 -12.51 5.43 -20.98
N GLY A 107 -12.44 5.56 -22.31
CA GLY A 107 -11.16 5.47 -23.03
C GLY A 107 -10.16 6.56 -22.66
N ALA A 108 -10.64 7.78 -22.40
CA ALA A 108 -9.81 8.88 -21.92
C ALA A 108 -9.37 8.65 -20.46
N ALA A 109 -10.26 8.15 -19.61
CA ALA A 109 -9.95 7.80 -18.23
C ALA A 109 -8.83 6.73 -18.13
N ILE A 110 -8.90 5.70 -18.99
CA ILE A 110 -7.86 4.66 -19.06
C ILE A 110 -6.53 5.24 -19.52
N LYS A 111 -6.50 6.05 -20.58
CA LYS A 111 -5.28 6.70 -21.06
C LYS A 111 -4.66 7.61 -20.00
N PHE A 112 -5.49 8.34 -19.27
CA PHE A 112 -5.02 9.19 -18.17
C PHE A 112 -4.40 8.35 -17.05
N MET A 113 -5.03 7.22 -16.67
CA MET A 113 -4.48 6.28 -15.69
C MET A 113 -3.13 5.71 -16.14
N GLU A 114 -3.00 5.34 -17.44
CA GLU A 114 -1.77 4.79 -18.01
C GLU A 114 -0.62 5.80 -18.11
N SER A 115 -0.92 7.09 -18.05
CA SER A 115 0.10 8.15 -18.06
C SER A 115 0.82 8.34 -16.73
N ASP A 116 0.37 7.65 -15.65
CA ASP A 116 0.86 7.78 -14.27
C ASP A 116 0.87 9.24 -13.74
N GLY A 117 0.07 10.11 -14.36
CA GLY A 117 0.01 11.54 -14.01
C GLY A 117 -0.93 11.86 -12.83
N GLN A 118 -1.76 10.91 -12.43
CA GLN A 118 -2.78 11.12 -11.40
C GLN A 118 -2.22 11.09 -9.99
N VAL A 119 -2.79 11.91 -9.12
CA VAL A 119 -2.55 11.89 -7.67
C VAL A 119 -3.85 11.56 -6.95
N GLY A 120 -4.09 10.28 -6.68
CA GLY A 120 -5.32 9.81 -6.04
C GLY A 120 -6.14 8.89 -6.94
N LYS A 121 -7.46 9.03 -6.90
CA LYS A 121 -8.40 8.16 -7.62
C LYS A 121 -8.94 8.83 -8.88
N ILE A 122 -9.05 8.05 -9.93
CA ILE A 122 -9.83 8.38 -11.12
C ILE A 122 -11.21 7.76 -10.92
N VAL A 123 -12.26 8.55 -11.04
CA VAL A 123 -13.64 8.10 -10.88
C VAL A 123 -14.35 8.17 -12.23
N VAL A 124 -15.09 7.12 -12.55
CA VAL A 124 -16.01 7.12 -13.71
C VAL A 124 -17.43 7.15 -13.19
N ARG A 125 -18.19 8.17 -13.60
CA ARG A 125 -19.59 8.34 -13.24
C ARG A 125 -20.48 7.60 -14.27
N ILE A 126 -21.37 6.77 -13.78
CA ILE A 126 -22.35 6.01 -14.57
C ILE A 126 -23.65 6.78 -14.64
#